data_9c9f4734ceb7eeccdbcb9b264ce90c3a
#
_entry.id   9c9f4734ceb7eeccdbcb9b264ce90c3a
#
_cell.length_a   1.000
_cell.length_b   1.000
_cell.length_c   1.000
_cell.angle_alpha   90.00
_cell.angle_beta   90.00
_cell.angle_gamma   90.00
#
_symmetry.space_group_name_H-M   'P 1'
#
loop_
_entity.id
_entity.type
_entity.pdbx_description
1 polymer ?
#
loop_
_entity_poly.entity_id
_entity_poly.type
_entity_poly.pdbx_seq_one_letter_code
_entity_poly.pdbx_strand_id
1 'polypeptide(L)'
;MLRYPLVFAHANGFTGASYRTLLEPLAERYTLHPLDRLAHHPDFPVGRNWLALRDEYLAAIAPLETPVVAVGHSMGGVLSIMAAREAPERFRAVVALDPPLLLGRDAWMLKFAKLAGFADRVTPAGKTLKRREQWPSRDVMARSLRRRALFSRFTDEAMQDYVTGATQVDAQGAARLVYAPRTEAAVFRNLPDHLTAVVKQLRVPLSVVAGAESDLLTPPRRRYLSRLGVPLRCVPGGHMFPFEYPDEARTAIVEAIDAMTGEAP
;
A
#
# COMPACT_ATOMS: atom_id res chain seq x y z
N MET A 1 12.22 19.71 18.05
CA MET A 1 12.65 18.45 17.43
C MET A 1 12.43 18.53 15.93
N LEU A 2 13.43 18.14 15.11
CA LEU A 2 13.25 18.01 13.67
C LEU A 2 12.27 16.86 13.41
N ARG A 3 11.12 17.16 12.80
CA ARG A 3 10.15 16.12 12.39
C ARG A 3 10.65 15.50 11.09
N TYR A 4 10.87 14.18 11.07
CA TYR A 4 11.25 13.49 9.84
C TYR A 4 10.08 13.47 8.84
N PRO A 5 10.38 13.60 7.53
CA PRO A 5 9.36 13.40 6.51
C PRO A 5 8.93 11.94 6.49
N LEU A 6 7.63 11.71 6.68
CA LEU A 6 6.98 10.41 6.53
C LEU A 6 6.24 10.39 5.21
N VAL A 7 6.73 9.60 4.27
CA VAL A 7 6.08 9.37 2.99
C VAL A 7 5.13 8.18 3.12
N PHE A 8 3.88 8.37 2.73
CA PHE A 8 2.89 7.30 2.74
C PHE A 8 2.46 6.93 1.33
N ALA A 9 2.58 5.63 0.98
CA ALA A 9 2.14 5.07 -0.28
C ALA A 9 0.89 4.18 -0.10
N HIS A 10 -0.15 4.47 -0.85
CA HIS A 10 -1.47 3.85 -0.74
C HIS A 10 -1.56 2.46 -1.40
N ALA A 11 -2.61 1.69 -1.07
CA ALA A 11 -2.96 0.44 -1.74
C ALA A 11 -3.48 0.65 -3.17
N ASN A 12 -3.40 -0.38 -4.01
CA ASN A 12 -4.00 -0.39 -5.34
C ASN A 12 -5.51 -0.13 -5.29
N GLY A 13 -6.01 0.81 -6.09
CA GLY A 13 -7.43 1.22 -6.08
C GLY A 13 -7.81 2.23 -5.01
N PHE A 14 -6.82 2.79 -4.28
CA PHE A 14 -6.95 3.82 -3.25
C PHE A 14 -6.15 5.07 -3.64
N THR A 15 -6.23 6.10 -2.81
CA THR A 15 -5.41 7.33 -2.92
C THR A 15 -4.81 7.65 -1.55
N GLY A 16 -3.78 8.51 -1.49
CA GLY A 16 -3.24 8.98 -0.22
C GLY A 16 -4.29 9.62 0.67
N ALA A 17 -5.19 10.41 0.09
CA ALA A 17 -6.29 11.08 0.80
C ALA A 17 -7.30 10.11 1.44
N SER A 18 -7.36 8.85 0.99
CA SER A 18 -8.22 7.82 1.57
C SER A 18 -7.77 7.35 2.96
N TYR A 19 -6.57 7.71 3.41
CA TYR A 19 -5.98 7.23 4.67
C TYR A 19 -5.91 8.31 5.76
N ARG A 20 -6.72 9.35 5.68
CA ARG A 20 -6.66 10.49 6.59
C ARG A 20 -6.81 10.09 8.05
N THR A 21 -7.79 9.24 8.40
CA THR A 21 -8.01 8.70 9.74
C THR A 21 -6.76 8.01 10.32
N LEU A 22 -6.02 7.27 9.48
CA LEU A 22 -4.76 6.63 9.88
C LEU A 22 -3.64 7.66 10.08
N LEU A 23 -3.50 8.60 9.14
CA LEU A 23 -2.30 9.42 8.99
C LEU A 23 -2.33 10.70 9.81
N GLU A 24 -3.48 11.37 9.90
CA GLU A 24 -3.58 12.71 10.49
C GLU A 24 -2.97 12.80 11.92
N PRO A 25 -3.22 11.84 12.83
CA PRO A 25 -2.59 11.88 14.14
C PRO A 25 -1.06 11.68 14.14
N LEU A 26 -0.49 11.08 13.08
CA LEU A 26 0.97 10.96 12.95
C LEU A 26 1.66 12.30 12.68
N ALA A 27 0.91 13.35 12.29
CA ALA A 27 1.42 14.70 12.09
C ALA A 27 1.97 15.34 13.37
N GLU A 28 1.64 14.81 14.54
CA GLU A 28 2.23 15.24 15.81
C GLU A 28 3.74 14.92 15.88
N ARG A 29 4.17 13.83 15.24
CA ARG A 29 5.57 13.34 15.26
C ARG A 29 6.31 13.52 13.94
N TYR A 30 5.61 13.50 12.80
CA TYR A 30 6.21 13.47 11.47
C TYR A 30 5.68 14.59 10.58
N THR A 31 6.47 15.00 9.57
CA THR A 31 5.96 15.79 8.45
C THR A 31 5.39 14.85 7.40
N LEU A 32 4.06 14.85 7.23
CA LEU A 32 3.37 13.88 6.39
C LEU A 32 3.42 14.24 4.90
N HIS A 33 3.79 13.27 4.09
CA HIS A 33 3.80 13.34 2.62
C HIS A 33 3.03 12.14 2.03
N PRO A 34 1.68 12.11 2.11
CA PRO A 34 0.91 11.07 1.45
C PRO A 34 0.99 11.23 -0.07
N LEU A 35 1.41 10.18 -0.77
CA LEU A 35 1.43 10.17 -2.23
C LEU A 35 -0.01 10.12 -2.74
N ASP A 36 -0.38 11.05 -3.63
CA ASP A 36 -1.77 11.24 -4.02
C ASP A 36 -2.35 10.02 -4.74
N ARG A 37 -1.89 9.72 -5.93
CA ARG A 37 -2.46 8.67 -6.77
C ARG A 37 -1.41 8.03 -7.68
N LEU A 38 -0.69 7.05 -7.13
CA LEU A 38 0.28 6.25 -7.88
C LEU A 38 -0.39 5.47 -9.03
N ALA A 39 0.39 5.12 -10.04
CA ALA A 39 -0.01 4.36 -11.22
C ALA A 39 -0.90 5.13 -12.23
N HIS A 40 -0.99 6.45 -12.13
CA HIS A 40 -1.77 7.28 -13.05
C HIS A 40 -0.93 8.37 -13.75
N HIS A 41 0.35 8.49 -13.42
CA HIS A 41 1.21 9.44 -14.07
C HIS A 41 1.58 8.96 -15.49
N PRO A 42 1.41 9.79 -16.55
CA PRO A 42 1.61 9.36 -17.94
C PRO A 42 3.05 8.92 -18.24
N ASP A 43 4.05 9.51 -17.57
CA ASP A 43 5.45 9.17 -17.80
C ASP A 43 5.88 7.87 -17.10
N PHE A 44 5.04 7.33 -16.21
CA PHE A 44 5.30 6.09 -15.47
C PHE A 44 4.19 5.06 -15.69
N PRO A 45 3.99 4.55 -16.91
CA PRO A 45 2.90 3.62 -17.21
C PRO A 45 3.04 2.31 -16.44
N VAL A 46 1.92 1.75 -16.01
CA VAL A 46 1.90 0.45 -15.32
C VAL A 46 2.48 -0.62 -16.24
N GLY A 47 3.61 -1.18 -15.84
CA GLY A 47 4.35 -2.17 -16.62
C GLY A 47 4.91 -3.30 -15.77
N ARG A 48 5.69 -4.17 -16.42
CA ARG A 48 6.27 -5.38 -15.82
C ARG A 48 6.93 -5.08 -14.48
N ASN A 49 6.55 -5.88 -13.48
CA ASN A 49 7.18 -5.87 -12.16
C ASN A 49 7.15 -4.50 -11.44
N TRP A 50 6.24 -3.60 -11.83
CA TRP A 50 6.06 -2.28 -11.26
C TRP A 50 7.33 -1.39 -11.29
N LEU A 51 8.24 -1.61 -12.23
CA LEU A 51 9.48 -0.83 -12.28
C LEU A 51 9.21 0.66 -12.49
N ALA A 52 8.32 1.01 -13.44
CA ALA A 52 7.94 2.41 -13.66
C ALA A 52 7.20 3.00 -12.45
N LEU A 53 6.39 2.22 -11.71
CA LEU A 53 5.74 2.70 -10.49
C LEU A 53 6.73 2.94 -9.35
N ARG A 54 7.81 2.15 -9.26
CA ARG A 54 8.93 2.42 -8.37
C ARG A 54 9.59 3.77 -8.73
N ASP A 55 9.78 4.03 -10.02
CA ASP A 55 10.39 5.28 -10.50
C ASP A 55 9.45 6.48 -10.28
N GLU A 56 8.13 6.31 -10.44
CA GLU A 56 7.11 7.28 -10.04
C GLU A 56 7.21 7.63 -8.55
N TYR A 57 7.35 6.61 -7.69
CA TYR A 57 7.55 6.81 -6.26
C TYR A 57 8.82 7.62 -5.97
N LEU A 58 9.95 7.25 -6.58
CA LEU A 58 11.23 7.96 -6.41
C LEU A 58 11.15 9.40 -6.91
N ALA A 59 10.48 9.65 -8.04
CA ALA A 59 10.24 10.99 -8.56
C ALA A 59 9.39 11.83 -7.60
N ALA A 60 8.37 11.24 -6.98
CA ALA A 60 7.50 11.93 -6.02
C ALA A 60 8.24 12.36 -4.74
N ILE A 61 9.26 11.61 -4.31
CA ILE A 61 10.05 11.96 -3.12
C ILE A 61 11.31 12.77 -3.45
N ALA A 62 11.65 12.96 -4.71
CA ALA A 62 12.86 13.67 -5.13
C ALA A 62 12.99 15.10 -4.55
N PRO A 63 11.90 15.87 -4.40
CA PRO A 63 11.98 17.22 -3.79
C PRO A 63 12.29 17.22 -2.28
N LEU A 64 12.19 16.09 -1.58
CA LEU A 64 12.47 16.02 -0.15
C LEU A 64 13.99 15.96 0.07
N GLU A 65 14.53 16.92 0.83
CA GLU A 65 15.99 17.09 1.00
C GLU A 65 16.64 16.07 1.93
N THR A 66 15.85 15.45 2.83
CA THR A 66 16.35 14.50 3.84
C THR A 66 15.87 13.09 3.58
N PRO A 67 16.61 12.05 4.06
CA PRO A 67 16.09 10.69 4.01
C PRO A 67 14.73 10.57 4.70
N VAL A 68 13.79 9.89 4.03
CA VAL A 68 12.41 9.75 4.49
C VAL A 68 12.19 8.46 5.28
N VAL A 69 11.21 8.47 6.17
CA VAL A 69 10.57 7.26 6.66
C VAL A 69 9.46 6.90 5.67
N ALA A 70 9.54 5.71 5.07
CA ALA A 70 8.53 5.24 4.13
C ALA A 70 7.54 4.32 4.85
N VAL A 71 6.25 4.64 4.76
CA VAL A 71 5.16 3.78 5.19
C VAL A 71 4.30 3.47 3.97
N GLY A 72 3.95 2.22 3.75
CA GLY A 72 3.13 1.89 2.60
C GLY A 72 2.21 0.72 2.85
N HIS A 73 0.96 0.81 2.36
CA HIS A 73 -0.02 -0.25 2.47
C HIS A 73 -0.11 -1.06 1.17
N SER A 74 -0.10 -2.39 1.29
CA SER A 74 -0.31 -3.29 0.14
C SER A 74 0.68 -2.99 -1.01
N MET A 75 0.20 -2.54 -2.17
CA MET A 75 1.01 -2.06 -3.30
C MET A 75 2.05 -1.03 -2.84
N GLY A 76 1.61 -0.04 -2.06
CA GLY A 76 2.48 1.01 -1.54
C GLY A 76 3.63 0.47 -0.68
N GLY A 77 3.38 -0.58 0.11
CA GLY A 77 4.42 -1.24 0.90
C GLY A 77 5.47 -1.92 0.01
N VAL A 78 5.05 -2.59 -1.06
CA VAL A 78 5.97 -3.19 -2.04
C VAL A 78 6.77 -2.10 -2.77
N LEU A 79 6.12 -1.02 -3.21
CA LEU A 79 6.80 0.09 -3.88
C LEU A 79 7.82 0.78 -2.97
N SER A 80 7.49 0.98 -1.68
CA SER A 80 8.43 1.52 -0.69
C SER A 80 9.69 0.64 -0.55
N ILE A 81 9.51 -0.69 -0.48
CA ILE A 81 10.63 -1.65 -0.43
C ILE A 81 11.47 -1.61 -1.71
N MET A 82 10.82 -1.55 -2.88
CA MET A 82 11.53 -1.49 -4.17
C MET A 82 12.29 -0.17 -4.33
N ALA A 83 11.68 0.96 -3.96
CA ALA A 83 12.30 2.27 -4.01
C ALA A 83 13.50 2.38 -3.04
N ALA A 84 13.35 1.87 -1.81
CA ALA A 84 14.42 1.84 -0.82
C ALA A 84 15.60 0.93 -1.22
N ARG A 85 15.35 -0.13 -1.97
CA ARG A 85 16.42 -0.96 -2.54
C ARG A 85 17.17 -0.24 -3.66
N GLU A 86 16.46 0.55 -4.46
CA GLU A 86 17.02 1.27 -5.62
C GLU A 86 17.85 2.49 -5.21
N ALA A 87 17.35 3.28 -4.27
CA ALA A 87 17.98 4.52 -3.77
C ALA A 87 18.05 4.51 -2.23
N PRO A 88 18.86 3.62 -1.62
CA PRO A 88 18.86 3.41 -0.16
C PRO A 88 19.22 4.68 0.64
N GLU A 89 20.00 5.57 0.07
CA GLU A 89 20.38 6.85 0.69
C GLU A 89 19.20 7.81 0.90
N ARG A 90 18.09 7.58 0.19
CA ARG A 90 16.86 8.38 0.30
C ARG A 90 15.95 7.93 1.44
N PHE A 91 16.25 6.79 2.08
CA PHE A 91 15.35 6.16 3.04
C PHE A 91 16.05 5.93 4.38
N ARG A 92 15.39 6.34 5.47
CA ARG A 92 15.80 6.06 6.85
C ARG A 92 15.30 4.69 7.33
N ALA A 93 14.04 4.40 7.01
CA ALA A 93 13.38 3.12 7.36
C ALA A 93 12.17 2.89 6.45
N VAL A 94 11.74 1.63 6.35
CA VAL A 94 10.51 1.23 5.63
C VAL A 94 9.61 0.44 6.57
N VAL A 95 8.34 0.86 6.68
CA VAL A 95 7.26 0.10 7.33
C VAL A 95 6.26 -0.32 6.27
N ALA A 96 6.15 -1.61 6.00
CA ALA A 96 5.24 -2.14 4.99
C ALA A 96 4.00 -2.77 5.66
N LEU A 97 2.82 -2.21 5.40
CA LEU A 97 1.55 -2.65 5.94
C LEU A 97 0.93 -3.68 5.00
N ASP A 98 0.88 -4.92 5.44
CA ASP A 98 0.34 -6.09 4.73
C ASP A 98 0.71 -6.16 3.23
N PRO A 99 1.99 -6.04 2.89
CA PRO A 99 2.43 -6.04 1.51
C PRO A 99 2.24 -7.43 0.87
N PRO A 100 1.82 -7.53 -0.42
CA PRO A 100 1.73 -8.79 -1.14
C PRO A 100 3.13 -9.31 -1.52
N LEU A 101 3.93 -9.67 -0.51
CA LEU A 101 5.29 -10.18 -0.69
C LEU A 101 5.23 -11.65 -1.13
N LEU A 102 5.14 -11.85 -2.43
CA LEU A 102 5.26 -13.17 -3.05
C LEU A 102 6.75 -13.50 -3.17
N LEU A 103 7.25 -14.28 -2.20
CA LEU A 103 8.67 -14.61 -2.06
C LEU A 103 8.92 -16.10 -2.27
N GLY A 104 10.15 -16.47 -2.62
CA GLY A 104 10.55 -17.87 -2.78
C GLY A 104 9.69 -18.60 -3.82
N ARG A 105 9.01 -19.67 -3.43
CA ARG A 105 8.15 -20.49 -4.31
C ARG A 105 6.98 -19.70 -4.89
N ASP A 106 6.38 -18.79 -4.13
CA ASP A 106 5.26 -17.98 -4.59
C ASP A 106 5.67 -17.06 -5.74
N ALA A 107 6.88 -16.48 -5.69
CA ALA A 107 7.44 -15.69 -6.77
C ALA A 107 7.61 -16.51 -8.06
N TRP A 108 8.09 -17.75 -7.93
CA TRP A 108 8.23 -18.69 -9.06
C TRP A 108 6.89 -19.06 -9.67
N MET A 109 5.88 -19.35 -8.84
CA MET A 109 4.53 -19.66 -9.31
C MET A 109 3.89 -18.48 -10.05
N LEU A 110 4.05 -17.26 -9.51
CA LEU A 110 3.58 -16.04 -10.18
C LEU A 110 4.28 -15.83 -11.52
N LYS A 111 5.61 -15.97 -11.56
CA LYS A 111 6.39 -15.84 -12.80
C LYS A 111 5.92 -16.84 -13.87
N PHE A 112 5.71 -18.09 -13.48
CA PHE A 112 5.19 -19.11 -14.39
C PHE A 112 3.78 -18.78 -14.88
N ALA A 113 2.86 -18.37 -13.98
CA ALA A 113 1.51 -17.99 -14.35
C ALA A 113 1.48 -16.79 -15.34
N LYS A 114 2.38 -15.81 -15.16
CA LYS A 114 2.54 -14.68 -16.08
C LYS A 114 3.04 -15.13 -17.45
N LEU A 115 4.06 -16.00 -17.50
CA LEU A 115 4.60 -16.53 -18.76
C LEU A 115 3.58 -17.38 -19.53
N ALA A 116 2.73 -18.11 -18.82
CA ALA A 116 1.68 -18.95 -19.39
C ALA A 116 0.37 -18.17 -19.70
N GLY A 117 0.33 -16.84 -19.49
CA GLY A 117 -0.85 -16.02 -19.79
C GLY A 117 -2.01 -16.17 -18.80
N PHE A 118 -1.78 -16.75 -17.62
CA PHE A 118 -2.82 -17.01 -16.60
C PHE A 118 -2.90 -15.93 -15.52
N ALA A 119 -2.24 -14.78 -15.67
CA ALA A 119 -2.22 -13.72 -14.67
C ALA A 119 -3.63 -13.29 -14.23
N ASP A 120 -4.60 -13.15 -15.13
CA ASP A 120 -5.98 -12.76 -14.81
C ASP A 120 -6.77 -13.82 -14.01
N ARG A 121 -6.32 -15.08 -14.03
CA ARG A 121 -6.96 -16.16 -13.27
C ARG A 121 -6.42 -16.28 -11.84
N VAL A 122 -5.16 -15.89 -11.64
CA VAL A 122 -4.48 -16.00 -10.34
C VAL A 122 -4.44 -14.67 -9.58
N THR A 123 -4.93 -13.58 -10.19
CA THR A 123 -5.00 -12.24 -9.58
C THR A 123 -6.43 -11.69 -9.64
N PRO A 124 -6.76 -10.65 -8.85
CA PRO A 124 -8.07 -9.99 -8.90
C PRO A 124 -8.37 -9.20 -10.19
N ALA A 125 -7.44 -9.10 -11.13
CA ALA A 125 -7.53 -8.23 -12.32
C ALA A 125 -8.84 -8.35 -13.09
N GLY A 126 -9.29 -9.59 -13.36
CA GLY A 126 -10.53 -9.84 -14.12
C GLY A 126 -11.80 -9.36 -13.40
N LYS A 127 -11.83 -9.42 -12.05
CA LYS A 127 -12.94 -8.90 -11.24
C LYS A 127 -12.91 -7.39 -11.17
N THR A 128 -11.72 -6.81 -11.10
CA THR A 128 -11.50 -5.36 -11.01
C THR A 128 -12.02 -4.61 -12.22
N LEU A 129 -11.86 -5.15 -13.42
CA LEU A 129 -12.39 -4.54 -14.67
C LEU A 129 -13.91 -4.36 -14.67
N LYS A 130 -14.65 -5.11 -13.84
CA LYS A 130 -16.10 -5.01 -13.71
C LYS A 130 -16.52 -4.11 -12.54
N ARG A 131 -15.59 -3.40 -11.93
CA ARG A 131 -15.85 -2.52 -10.79
C ARG A 131 -16.71 -1.34 -11.24
N ARG A 132 -17.74 -1.02 -10.44
CA ARG A 132 -18.54 0.19 -10.64
C ARG A 132 -17.67 1.43 -10.42
N GLU A 133 -17.81 2.43 -11.28
CA GLU A 133 -17.01 3.66 -11.27
C GLU A 133 -17.79 4.90 -10.85
N GLN A 134 -19.13 4.85 -10.86
CA GLN A 134 -19.96 6.02 -10.58
C GLN A 134 -21.17 5.68 -9.72
N TRP A 135 -21.52 6.59 -8.81
CA TRP A 135 -22.68 6.53 -7.92
C TRP A 135 -23.40 7.88 -7.90
N PRO A 136 -24.73 7.91 -7.59
CA PRO A 136 -25.48 9.17 -7.48
C PRO A 136 -24.93 10.15 -6.44
N SER A 137 -24.28 9.65 -5.38
CA SER A 137 -23.58 10.45 -4.36
C SER A 137 -22.55 9.59 -3.61
N ARG A 138 -21.68 10.25 -2.82
CA ARG A 138 -20.75 9.58 -1.88
C ARG A 138 -21.47 8.73 -0.84
N ASP A 139 -22.63 9.17 -0.34
CA ASP A 139 -23.43 8.42 0.63
C ASP A 139 -23.99 7.12 0.03
N VAL A 140 -24.47 7.18 -1.22
CA VAL A 140 -24.92 5.99 -1.95
C VAL A 140 -23.75 5.06 -2.18
N MET A 141 -22.57 5.58 -2.50
CA MET A 141 -21.35 4.80 -2.62
C MET A 141 -20.98 4.10 -1.30
N ALA A 142 -20.93 4.84 -0.20
CA ALA A 142 -20.59 4.28 1.12
C ALA A 142 -21.51 3.13 1.51
N ARG A 143 -22.85 3.34 1.43
CA ARG A 143 -23.85 2.28 1.70
C ARG A 143 -23.68 1.05 0.78
N SER A 144 -23.35 1.27 -0.49
CA SER A 144 -23.13 0.20 -1.45
C SER A 144 -21.86 -0.60 -1.12
N LEU A 145 -20.78 0.08 -0.71
CA LEU A 145 -19.50 -0.53 -0.39
C LEU A 145 -19.52 -1.28 0.94
N ARG A 146 -20.27 -0.81 1.95
CA ARG A 146 -20.45 -1.54 3.22
C ARG A 146 -20.94 -2.98 3.05
N ARG A 147 -21.64 -3.27 1.95
CA ARG A 147 -22.12 -4.62 1.62
C ARG A 147 -21.05 -5.50 0.97
N ARG A 148 -19.85 -4.98 0.72
CA ARG A 148 -18.74 -5.70 0.11
C ARG A 148 -17.76 -6.12 1.20
N ALA A 149 -17.30 -7.37 1.17
CA ALA A 149 -16.40 -7.93 2.17
C ALA A 149 -15.17 -7.04 2.45
N LEU A 150 -14.57 -6.46 1.39
CA LEU A 150 -13.39 -5.59 1.51
C LEU A 150 -13.63 -4.36 2.40
N PHE A 151 -14.85 -3.82 2.43
CA PHE A 151 -15.19 -2.55 3.07
C PHE A 151 -16.10 -2.70 4.29
N SER A 152 -16.59 -3.92 4.55
CA SER A 152 -17.63 -4.16 5.55
C SER A 152 -17.20 -3.85 6.99
N ARG A 153 -15.90 -3.91 7.26
CA ARG A 153 -15.29 -3.70 8.59
C ARG A 153 -14.60 -2.35 8.75
N PHE A 154 -14.61 -1.47 7.73
CA PHE A 154 -14.05 -0.12 7.87
C PHE A 154 -14.76 0.63 9.01
N THR A 155 -14.04 1.44 9.79
CA THR A 155 -14.70 2.40 10.68
C THR A 155 -15.53 3.39 9.87
N ASP A 156 -16.41 4.14 10.50
CA ASP A 156 -17.25 5.11 9.77
C ASP A 156 -16.40 6.25 9.22
N GLU A 157 -15.42 6.71 10.00
CA GLU A 157 -14.45 7.73 9.62
C GLU A 157 -13.60 7.27 8.43
N ALA A 158 -13.04 6.06 8.50
CA ALA A 158 -12.22 5.49 7.43
C ALA A 158 -13.03 5.27 6.14
N MET A 159 -14.32 4.89 6.24
CA MET A 159 -15.21 4.81 5.09
C MET A 159 -15.46 6.19 4.48
N GLN A 160 -15.67 7.22 5.31
CA GLN A 160 -15.87 8.59 4.84
C GLN A 160 -14.63 9.14 4.15
N ASP A 161 -13.43 8.88 4.71
CA ASP A 161 -12.17 9.24 4.08
C ASP A 161 -11.97 8.53 2.73
N TYR A 162 -12.32 7.24 2.69
CA TYR A 162 -12.23 6.48 1.44
C TYR A 162 -13.14 7.07 0.36
N VAL A 163 -14.44 7.28 0.63
CA VAL A 163 -15.35 7.81 -0.41
C VAL A 163 -15.01 9.24 -0.80
N THR A 164 -14.44 10.02 0.12
CA THR A 164 -14.00 11.39 -0.17
C THR A 164 -12.72 11.41 -1.00
N GLY A 165 -11.70 10.67 -0.58
CA GLY A 165 -10.40 10.63 -1.23
C GLY A 165 -10.38 9.86 -2.56
N ALA A 166 -11.24 8.83 -2.69
CA ALA A 166 -11.29 8.00 -3.89
C ALA A 166 -12.22 8.54 -4.99
N THR A 167 -12.92 9.68 -4.78
CA THR A 167 -13.87 10.20 -5.76
C THR A 167 -13.76 11.69 -6.01
N GLN A 168 -14.09 12.08 -7.25
CA GLN A 168 -14.50 13.44 -7.61
C GLN A 168 -16.01 13.49 -7.72
N VAL A 169 -16.59 14.65 -7.38
CA VAL A 169 -18.03 14.90 -7.46
C VAL A 169 -18.29 15.88 -8.60
N ASP A 170 -19.21 15.53 -9.49
CA ASP A 170 -19.63 16.40 -10.58
C ASP A 170 -20.65 17.47 -10.12
N ALA A 171 -21.03 18.36 -11.03
CA ALA A 171 -21.99 19.45 -10.76
C ALA A 171 -23.39 18.94 -10.34
N GLN A 172 -23.74 17.69 -10.64
CA GLN A 172 -24.99 17.04 -10.29
C GLN A 172 -24.89 16.25 -8.97
N GLY A 173 -23.71 16.25 -8.31
CA GLY A 173 -23.48 15.54 -7.05
C GLY A 173 -23.10 14.06 -7.22
N ALA A 174 -22.95 13.56 -8.46
CA ALA A 174 -22.57 12.18 -8.69
C ALA A 174 -21.07 11.96 -8.39
N ALA A 175 -20.77 10.91 -7.62
CA ALA A 175 -19.42 10.55 -7.23
C ALA A 175 -18.80 9.58 -8.25
N ARG A 176 -17.64 9.93 -8.80
CA ARG A 176 -16.88 9.09 -9.75
C ARG A 176 -15.52 8.74 -9.16
N LEU A 177 -15.10 7.48 -9.30
CA LEU A 177 -13.76 7.05 -8.90
C LEU A 177 -12.67 7.82 -9.65
N VAL A 178 -11.67 8.29 -8.91
CA VAL A 178 -10.46 8.89 -9.48
C VAL A 178 -9.43 7.83 -9.87
N TYR A 179 -9.48 6.65 -9.23
CA TYR A 179 -8.61 5.52 -9.56
C TYR A 179 -9.30 4.62 -10.58
N ALA A 180 -8.82 4.62 -11.82
CA ALA A 180 -9.45 3.90 -12.93
C ALA A 180 -9.37 2.38 -12.75
N PRO A 181 -10.49 1.62 -12.87
CA PRO A 181 -10.49 0.16 -12.76
C PRO A 181 -9.54 -0.55 -13.74
N ARG A 182 -9.34 0.01 -14.94
CA ARG A 182 -8.36 -0.53 -15.91
C ARG A 182 -6.92 -0.40 -15.40
N THR A 183 -6.59 0.70 -14.72
CA THR A 183 -5.27 0.88 -14.10
C THR A 183 -5.10 -0.07 -12.92
N GLU A 184 -6.11 -0.18 -12.06
CA GLU A 184 -6.14 -1.13 -10.95
C GLU A 184 -5.92 -2.57 -11.43
N ALA A 185 -6.58 -2.99 -12.51
CA ALA A 185 -6.40 -4.30 -13.13
C ALA A 185 -5.00 -4.47 -13.73
N ALA A 186 -4.44 -3.43 -14.37
CA ALA A 186 -3.09 -3.47 -14.92
C ALA A 186 -2.04 -3.66 -13.81
N VAL A 187 -2.21 -3.01 -12.66
CA VAL A 187 -1.36 -3.21 -11.48
C VAL A 187 -1.39 -4.67 -11.03
N PHE A 188 -2.57 -5.29 -10.91
CA PHE A 188 -2.68 -6.72 -10.55
C PHE A 188 -2.01 -7.66 -11.55
N ARG A 189 -2.14 -7.40 -12.86
CA ARG A 189 -1.49 -8.22 -13.92
C ARG A 189 0.03 -8.17 -13.87
N ASN A 190 0.57 -7.05 -13.42
CA ASN A 190 2.00 -6.77 -13.43
C ASN A 190 2.68 -6.95 -12.06
N LEU A 191 2.04 -7.66 -11.11
CA LEU A 191 2.62 -7.96 -9.80
C LEU A 191 4.11 -8.35 -9.89
N PRO A 192 5.00 -7.82 -9.05
CA PRO A 192 6.41 -8.15 -9.09
C PRO A 192 6.68 -9.62 -8.76
N ASP A 193 7.49 -10.29 -9.58
CA ASP A 193 7.91 -11.69 -9.39
C ASP A 193 9.39 -11.84 -8.98
N HIS A 194 10.07 -10.72 -8.68
CA HIS A 194 11.48 -10.66 -8.30
C HIS A 194 11.73 -10.19 -6.86
N LEU A 195 10.68 -10.03 -6.05
CA LEU A 195 10.75 -9.44 -4.71
C LEU A 195 11.68 -10.19 -3.74
N THR A 196 11.92 -11.48 -3.97
CA THR A 196 12.88 -12.24 -3.15
C THR A 196 14.29 -11.65 -3.20
N ALA A 197 14.75 -11.26 -4.39
CA ALA A 197 16.05 -10.61 -4.56
C ALA A 197 16.05 -9.20 -3.98
N VAL A 198 14.94 -8.46 -4.17
CA VAL A 198 14.80 -7.10 -3.64
C VAL A 198 14.90 -7.09 -2.12
N VAL A 199 14.15 -7.95 -1.41
CA VAL A 199 14.17 -8.01 0.06
C VAL A 199 15.54 -8.47 0.57
N LYS A 200 16.17 -9.49 -0.07
CA LYS A 200 17.49 -9.97 0.34
C LYS A 200 18.62 -8.95 0.15
N GLN A 201 18.49 -8.04 -0.79
CA GLN A 201 19.50 -7.02 -1.10
C GLN A 201 19.18 -5.66 -0.49
N LEU A 202 18.08 -5.56 0.26
CA LEU A 202 17.69 -4.31 0.92
C LEU A 202 18.72 -3.94 2.00
N ARG A 203 19.19 -2.69 1.98
CA ARG A 203 20.18 -2.15 2.93
C ARG A 203 19.53 -1.21 3.95
N VAL A 204 18.27 -0.84 3.72
CA VAL A 204 17.48 0.03 4.59
C VAL A 204 16.74 -0.84 5.60
N PRO A 205 16.62 -0.42 6.88
CA PRO A 205 15.80 -1.11 7.86
C PRO A 205 14.36 -1.29 7.37
N LEU A 206 13.84 -2.51 7.47
CA LEU A 206 12.49 -2.89 7.05
C LEU A 206 11.75 -3.55 8.20
N SER A 207 10.52 -3.12 8.46
CA SER A 207 9.56 -3.81 9.32
C SER A 207 8.25 -4.05 8.56
N VAL A 208 7.60 -5.18 8.85
CA VAL A 208 6.30 -5.53 8.27
C VAL A 208 5.25 -5.55 9.36
N VAL A 209 4.12 -4.89 9.14
CA VAL A 209 2.92 -5.00 9.96
C VAL A 209 1.86 -5.74 9.15
N ALA A 210 1.30 -6.80 9.72
CA ALA A 210 0.31 -7.65 9.05
C ALA A 210 -1.01 -7.68 9.82
N GLY A 211 -2.13 -7.73 9.12
CA GLY A 211 -3.39 -8.09 9.76
C GLY A 211 -3.36 -9.54 10.24
N ALA A 212 -3.82 -9.80 11.46
CA ALA A 212 -3.82 -11.15 12.03
C ALA A 212 -4.62 -12.14 11.17
N GLU A 213 -5.69 -11.66 10.56
CA GLU A 213 -6.62 -12.40 9.69
C GLU A 213 -6.28 -12.24 8.19
N SER A 214 -5.15 -11.62 7.84
CA SER A 214 -4.77 -11.43 6.45
C SER A 214 -4.48 -12.74 5.74
N ASP A 215 -5.05 -12.91 4.55
CA ASP A 215 -4.78 -14.01 3.62
C ASP A 215 -3.57 -13.76 2.70
N LEU A 216 -3.02 -12.54 2.70
CA LEU A 216 -1.81 -12.21 1.93
C LEU A 216 -0.54 -12.68 2.63
N LEU A 217 -0.39 -12.37 3.92
CA LEU A 217 0.75 -12.80 4.73
C LEU A 217 0.40 -14.04 5.56
N THR A 218 0.17 -15.17 4.88
CA THR A 218 -0.13 -16.45 5.49
C THR A 218 0.99 -16.94 6.44
N PRO A 219 0.72 -17.86 7.39
CA PRO A 219 1.75 -18.35 8.30
C PRO A 219 3.04 -18.85 7.62
N PRO A 220 3.01 -19.55 6.46
CA PRO A 220 4.23 -19.89 5.74
C PRO A 220 5.02 -18.66 5.25
N ARG A 221 4.33 -17.62 4.75
CA ARG A 221 4.97 -16.39 4.28
C ARG A 221 5.58 -15.59 5.44
N ARG A 222 4.88 -15.51 6.59
CA ARG A 222 5.41 -14.89 7.82
C ARG A 222 6.68 -15.60 8.29
N ARG A 223 6.69 -16.95 8.31
CA ARG A 223 7.91 -17.73 8.63
C ARG A 223 9.05 -17.47 7.64
N TYR A 224 8.74 -17.27 6.37
CA TYR A 224 9.76 -16.96 5.38
C TYR A 224 10.37 -15.57 5.62
N LEU A 225 9.57 -14.55 5.92
CA LEU A 225 10.04 -13.21 6.31
C LEU A 225 10.93 -13.26 7.56
N SER A 226 10.51 -14.00 8.59
CA SER A 226 11.31 -14.19 9.80
C SER A 226 12.67 -14.84 9.51
N ARG A 227 12.77 -15.82 8.58
CA ARG A 227 14.04 -16.41 8.15
C ARG A 227 14.93 -15.42 7.39
N LEU A 228 14.37 -14.39 6.79
CA LEU A 228 15.12 -13.30 6.17
C LEU A 228 15.52 -12.21 7.18
N GLY A 229 15.20 -12.37 8.47
CA GLY A 229 15.50 -11.40 9.50
C GLY A 229 14.59 -10.15 9.45
N VAL A 230 13.47 -10.20 8.74
CA VAL A 230 12.52 -9.08 8.67
C VAL A 230 11.60 -9.13 9.88
N PRO A 231 11.62 -8.09 10.77
CA PRO A 231 10.69 -7.96 11.87
C PRO A 231 9.25 -7.93 11.34
N LEU A 232 8.36 -8.69 12.00
CA LEU A 232 6.94 -8.74 11.65
C LEU A 232 6.09 -8.65 12.91
N ARG A 233 5.16 -7.69 12.90
CA ARG A 233 4.13 -7.53 13.93
C ARG A 233 2.76 -7.84 13.34
N CYS A 234 1.89 -8.48 14.12
CA CYS A 234 0.49 -8.66 13.76
C CYS A 234 -0.40 -7.72 14.59
N VAL A 235 -1.38 -7.11 13.93
CA VAL A 235 -2.44 -6.30 14.53
C VAL A 235 -3.81 -6.93 14.22
N PRO A 236 -4.87 -6.61 14.96
CA PRO A 236 -6.21 -7.09 14.61
C PRO A 236 -6.59 -6.76 13.18
N GLY A 237 -7.51 -7.53 12.60
CA GLY A 237 -8.08 -7.28 11.27
C GLY A 237 -7.46 -8.07 10.13
N GLY A 238 -8.05 -7.88 8.93
CA GLY A 238 -7.63 -8.51 7.69
C GLY A 238 -6.61 -7.66 6.91
N HIS A 239 -6.59 -7.84 5.58
CA HIS A 239 -5.74 -7.03 4.70
C HIS A 239 -5.98 -5.53 4.86
N MET A 240 -7.22 -5.14 5.13
CA MET A 240 -7.61 -3.72 5.24
C MET A 240 -7.54 -3.19 6.67
N PHE A 241 -6.75 -3.81 7.56
CA PHE A 241 -6.61 -3.39 8.96
C PHE A 241 -6.32 -1.88 9.14
N PRO A 242 -5.63 -1.15 8.23
CA PRO A 242 -5.46 0.29 8.38
C PRO A 242 -6.77 1.10 8.38
N PHE A 243 -7.86 0.52 7.87
CA PHE A 243 -9.20 1.08 7.85
C PHE A 243 -10.15 0.43 8.87
N GLU A 244 -9.81 -0.77 9.33
CA GLU A 244 -10.61 -1.55 10.30
C GLU A 244 -10.18 -1.21 11.74
N TYR A 245 -8.88 -1.03 11.96
CA TYR A 245 -8.22 -0.80 13.26
C TYR A 245 -7.14 0.28 13.11
N PRO A 246 -7.51 1.54 12.79
CA PRO A 246 -6.53 2.60 12.50
C PRO A 246 -5.63 2.94 13.69
N ASP A 247 -6.11 2.83 14.93
CA ASP A 247 -5.33 3.16 16.12
C ASP A 247 -4.24 2.12 16.40
N GLU A 248 -4.57 0.84 16.28
CA GLU A 248 -3.62 -0.27 16.41
C GLU A 248 -2.60 -0.25 15.27
N ALA A 249 -3.06 0.06 14.05
CA ALA A 249 -2.18 0.23 12.91
C ALA A 249 -1.18 1.36 13.12
N ARG A 250 -1.63 2.52 13.64
CA ARG A 250 -0.82 3.68 13.95
C ARG A 250 0.21 3.38 15.04
N THR A 251 -0.22 2.74 16.12
CA THR A 251 0.68 2.30 17.20
C THR A 251 1.77 1.39 16.65
N ALA A 252 1.41 0.40 15.83
CA ALA A 252 2.38 -0.51 15.23
C ALA A 252 3.34 0.19 14.26
N ILE A 253 2.88 1.21 13.52
CA ILE A 253 3.75 2.03 12.66
C ILE A 253 4.78 2.77 13.49
N VAL A 254 4.36 3.48 14.53
CA VAL A 254 5.25 4.28 15.41
C VAL A 254 6.29 3.39 16.06
N GLU A 255 5.87 2.30 16.69
CA GLU A 255 6.80 1.37 17.36
C GLU A 255 7.79 0.72 16.38
N ALA A 256 7.36 0.41 15.14
CA ALA A 256 8.26 -0.10 14.12
C ALA A 256 9.29 0.94 13.69
N ILE A 257 8.89 2.21 13.53
CA ILE A 257 9.81 3.31 13.21
C ILE A 257 10.81 3.50 14.34
N ASP A 258 10.34 3.63 15.59
CA ASP A 258 11.19 3.86 16.76
C ASP A 258 12.23 2.73 16.93
N ALA A 259 11.82 1.48 16.76
CA ALA A 259 12.73 0.33 16.83
C ALA A 259 13.80 0.33 15.73
N MET A 260 13.51 0.86 14.55
CA MET A 260 14.46 0.92 13.43
C MET A 260 15.37 2.15 13.46
N THR A 261 14.89 3.26 14.04
CA THR A 261 15.64 4.54 14.05
C THR A 261 16.38 4.81 15.33
N GLY A 262 16.15 4.01 16.38
CA GLY A 262 16.75 4.18 17.71
C GLY A 262 16.16 5.36 18.47
N GLU A 263 14.98 5.83 18.10
CA GLU A 263 14.28 6.88 18.82
C GLU A 263 13.50 6.26 19.98
N ALA A 264 13.72 6.79 21.19
CA ALA A 264 12.89 6.39 22.34
C ALA A 264 11.47 6.96 22.20
N PRO A 265 10.46 6.24 22.72
CA PRO A 265 9.07 6.65 22.69
C PRO A 265 8.80 7.99 23.40
#